data_754c248bdc3e85f93941d6dc91908a0b
#
_entry.id   754c248bdc3e85f93941d6dc91908a0b
#
_cell.length_a   1.000
_cell.length_b   1.000
_cell.length_c   1.000
_cell.angle_alpha   90.00
_cell.angle_beta   90.00
_cell.angle_gamma   90.00
#
_symmetry.space_group_name_H-M   'P 1'
#
loop_
_entity.id
_entity.type
_entity.pdbx_description
1 polymer ?
#
loop_
_entity_poly.entity_id
_entity_poly.type
_entity_poly.pdbx_seq_one_letter_code
_entity_poly.pdbx_strand_id
1 'polypeptide(L)'
;PTFITGLSGNGKTFGVEQACAQLKRELIRVNITIETDEDDLIGGFRLVNGETVWHNGPVIEALERGAILLLDEIDLASNKILCLQSVLEGNGVFLKKIGRFVRPRAGFNILATANTKGKGSDDGRFIGTNVLNEAFLERFPVTFEQAYPSVNNEIKLLGLHADRVGVKDAEFVKKLVDWADIIRKTFYDGGIEELISTRRLVHILRAYSIFKNKAKAIQVCINRFDDETKQSFMELYDKVDADFEMPTEEVKDEGQN
;
A
#
# COMPACT_ATOMS: atom_id res chain seq x y z
N PRO A 1 16.59 10.74 2.44
CA PRO A 1 15.26 10.35 1.97
C PRO A 1 15.30 9.15 1.02
N THR A 2 14.25 8.30 1.09
CA THR A 2 14.13 7.10 0.24
C THR A 2 12.75 7.07 -0.40
N PHE A 3 12.72 6.85 -1.72
CA PHE A 3 11.50 6.66 -2.50
C PHE A 3 11.29 5.15 -2.72
N ILE A 4 10.16 4.61 -2.26
CA ILE A 4 9.83 3.19 -2.34
C ILE A 4 8.70 3.01 -3.35
N THR A 5 8.99 2.40 -4.48
CA THR A 5 8.01 2.14 -5.52
C THR A 5 7.71 0.65 -5.67
N GLY A 6 6.61 0.32 -6.31
CA GLY A 6 6.21 -1.06 -6.61
C GLY A 6 4.70 -1.23 -6.66
N LEU A 7 4.24 -2.37 -7.15
CA LEU A 7 2.83 -2.64 -7.36
C LEU A 7 2.01 -2.60 -6.07
N SER A 8 0.72 -2.31 -6.20
CA SER A 8 -0.20 -2.22 -5.05
C SER A 8 -0.30 -3.56 -4.30
N GLY A 9 -0.39 -3.48 -2.98
CA GLY A 9 -0.60 -4.66 -2.12
C GLY A 9 0.61 -5.59 -1.95
N ASN A 10 1.82 -5.15 -2.33
CA ASN A 10 3.08 -5.87 -2.12
C ASN A 10 3.73 -5.62 -0.74
N GLY A 11 3.12 -4.77 0.11
CA GLY A 11 3.56 -4.55 1.49
C GLY A 11 4.54 -3.38 1.70
N LYS A 12 4.67 -2.41 0.79
CA LYS A 12 5.57 -1.24 0.93
C LYS A 12 5.41 -0.55 2.29
N THR A 13 4.23 -0.03 2.56
CA THR A 13 3.90 0.68 3.80
C THR A 13 4.10 -0.20 5.03
N PHE A 14 3.61 -1.44 4.98
CA PHE A 14 3.77 -2.41 6.07
C PHE A 14 5.25 -2.74 6.33
N GLY A 15 6.07 -2.85 5.30
CA GLY A 15 7.52 -3.07 5.42
C GLY A 15 8.20 -1.94 6.19
N VAL A 16 7.86 -0.69 5.90
CA VAL A 16 8.37 0.48 6.63
C VAL A 16 7.93 0.44 8.10
N GLU A 17 6.65 0.18 8.36
CA GLU A 17 6.10 0.07 9.72
C GLU A 17 6.84 -1.01 10.53
N GLN A 18 7.06 -2.20 9.95
CA GLN A 18 7.78 -3.28 10.60
C GLN A 18 9.26 -2.94 10.84
N ALA A 19 9.93 -2.33 9.88
CA ALA A 19 11.32 -1.90 10.03
C ALA A 19 11.47 -0.87 11.14
N CYS A 20 10.59 0.13 11.20
CA CYS A 20 10.58 1.12 12.28
C CYS A 20 10.33 0.48 13.65
N ALA A 21 9.37 -0.46 13.75
CA ALA A 21 9.08 -1.18 14.97
C ALA A 21 10.28 -2.01 15.46
N GLN A 22 10.94 -2.76 14.56
CA GLN A 22 12.12 -3.56 14.89
C GLN A 22 13.30 -2.69 15.33
N LEU A 23 13.50 -1.55 14.68
CA LEU A 23 14.56 -0.59 15.00
C LEU A 23 14.20 0.34 16.17
N LYS A 24 13.01 0.18 16.75
CA LYS A 24 12.46 1.04 17.81
C LYS A 24 12.51 2.52 17.42
N ARG A 25 12.20 2.79 16.15
CA ARG A 25 12.11 4.15 15.62
C ARG A 25 10.66 4.60 15.61
N GLU A 26 10.44 5.81 16.05
CA GLU A 26 9.14 6.44 15.92
C GLU A 26 8.81 6.67 14.45
N LEU A 27 7.57 6.35 14.05
CA LEU A 27 7.05 6.54 12.72
C LEU A 27 5.85 7.49 12.76
N ILE A 28 5.90 8.53 11.95
CA ILE A 28 4.77 9.40 11.67
C ILE A 28 4.39 9.17 10.22
N ARG A 29 3.20 8.60 9.99
CA ARG A 29 2.66 8.29 8.65
C ARG A 29 1.65 9.33 8.23
N VAL A 30 1.75 9.78 7.00
CA VAL A 30 0.82 10.68 6.34
C VAL A 30 0.35 10.05 5.04
N ASN A 31 -0.95 9.81 4.90
CA ASN A 31 -1.52 9.42 3.62
C ASN A 31 -1.67 10.68 2.75
N ILE A 32 -1.01 10.66 1.62
CA ILE A 32 -1.06 11.78 0.67
C ILE A 32 -2.28 11.60 -0.24
N THR A 33 -2.93 12.71 -0.53
CA THR A 33 -4.04 12.80 -1.47
C THR A 33 -3.83 14.01 -2.39
N ILE A 34 -4.64 14.14 -3.40
CA ILE A 34 -4.60 15.30 -4.30
C ILE A 34 -4.90 16.62 -3.57
N GLU A 35 -5.67 16.57 -2.49
CA GLU A 35 -6.04 17.74 -1.67
C GLU A 35 -4.99 18.11 -0.63
N THR A 36 -4.06 17.19 -0.32
CA THR A 36 -3.03 17.43 0.71
C THR A 36 -2.23 18.68 0.41
N ASP A 37 -2.16 19.58 1.37
CA ASP A 37 -1.51 20.88 1.22
C ASP A 37 -0.51 21.23 2.35
N GLU A 38 0.01 22.47 2.29
CA GLU A 38 0.99 22.95 3.25
C GLU A 38 0.42 23.00 4.69
N ASP A 39 -0.86 23.36 4.86
CA ASP A 39 -1.49 23.43 6.18
C ASP A 39 -1.69 22.03 6.78
N ASP A 40 -1.92 21.02 5.94
CA ASP A 40 -2.00 19.61 6.38
C ASP A 40 -0.64 19.05 6.78
N LEU A 41 0.40 19.40 6.06
CA LEU A 41 1.74 18.84 6.23
C LEU A 41 2.59 19.59 7.24
N ILE A 42 2.64 20.90 7.12
CA ILE A 42 3.48 21.78 7.95
C ILE A 42 2.72 22.26 9.18
N GLY A 43 1.46 22.62 9.00
CA GLY A 43 0.59 23.12 10.06
C GLY A 43 -0.06 24.44 9.74
N GLY A 44 -1.06 24.75 10.54
CA GLY A 44 -1.89 25.91 10.34
C GLY A 44 -2.57 26.39 11.63
N PHE A 45 -3.24 27.52 11.53
CA PHE A 45 -4.07 28.01 12.61
C PHE A 45 -5.38 27.22 12.70
N ARG A 46 -5.78 26.91 13.93
CA ARG A 46 -7.05 26.26 14.26
C ARG A 46 -7.78 27.11 15.31
N LEU A 47 -9.10 27.13 15.23
CA LEU A 47 -9.95 27.76 16.26
C LEU A 47 -10.16 26.77 17.41
N VAL A 48 -9.62 27.09 18.59
CA VAL A 48 -9.71 26.27 19.79
C VAL A 48 -10.27 27.13 20.91
N ASN A 49 -11.45 26.78 21.43
CA ASN A 49 -12.11 27.53 22.53
C ASN A 49 -12.29 29.04 22.25
N GLY A 50 -12.51 29.41 20.98
CA GLY A 50 -12.67 30.81 20.59
C GLY A 50 -11.37 31.57 20.31
N GLU A 51 -10.21 30.93 20.48
CA GLU A 51 -8.90 31.51 20.19
C GLU A 51 -8.27 30.85 18.96
N THR A 52 -7.51 31.65 18.20
CA THR A 52 -6.76 31.15 17.05
C THR A 52 -5.39 30.66 17.50
N VAL A 53 -5.18 29.35 17.47
CA VAL A 53 -3.96 28.68 17.93
C VAL A 53 -3.25 27.99 16.77
N TRP A 54 -1.92 28.11 16.72
CA TRP A 54 -1.11 27.35 15.78
C TRP A 54 -1.05 25.87 16.18
N HIS A 55 -1.28 24.98 15.20
CA HIS A 55 -1.08 23.55 15.34
C HIS A 55 0.00 23.09 14.36
N ASN A 56 1.01 22.38 14.86
CA ASN A 56 2.02 21.75 14.02
C ASN A 56 1.38 20.64 13.17
N GLY A 57 1.79 20.56 11.91
CA GLY A 57 1.50 19.41 11.06
C GLY A 57 2.49 18.26 11.30
N PRO A 58 2.22 17.07 10.72
CA PRO A 58 3.02 15.86 10.92
C PRO A 58 4.48 15.99 10.51
N VAL A 59 4.80 16.84 9.54
CA VAL A 59 6.18 17.12 9.13
C VAL A 59 6.94 17.82 10.25
N ILE A 60 6.34 18.83 10.87
CA ILE A 60 6.95 19.56 11.97
C ILE A 60 7.11 18.66 13.20
N GLU A 61 6.10 17.86 13.51
CA GLU A 61 6.18 16.86 14.58
C GLU A 61 7.35 15.88 14.35
N ALA A 62 7.49 15.36 13.11
CA ALA A 62 8.57 14.44 12.77
C ALA A 62 9.94 15.09 12.89
N LEU A 63 10.10 16.34 12.41
CA LEU A 63 11.34 17.12 12.54
C LEU A 63 11.74 17.30 13.98
N GLU A 64 10.80 17.74 14.84
CA GLU A 64 11.06 18.05 16.25
C GLU A 64 11.31 16.81 17.11
N ARG A 65 10.72 15.67 16.74
CA ARG A 65 10.87 14.42 17.48
C ARG A 65 12.02 13.54 16.97
N GLY A 66 12.58 13.86 15.81
CA GLY A 66 13.58 13.03 15.15
C GLY A 66 12.98 11.70 14.65
N ALA A 67 11.70 11.70 14.32
CA ALA A 67 10.97 10.54 13.86
C ALA A 67 11.23 10.25 12.38
N ILE A 68 10.86 9.04 11.94
CA ILE A 68 10.73 8.72 10.52
C ILE A 68 9.39 9.28 10.03
N LEU A 69 9.43 10.10 8.99
CA LEU A 69 8.24 10.59 8.30
C LEU A 69 7.96 9.67 7.10
N LEU A 70 6.80 9.03 7.05
CA LEU A 70 6.36 8.25 5.91
C LEU A 70 5.26 9.01 5.15
N LEU A 71 5.59 9.40 3.93
CA LEU A 71 4.64 9.97 2.96
C LEU A 71 4.08 8.82 2.13
N ASP A 72 2.89 8.34 2.46
CA ASP A 72 2.29 7.18 1.83
C ASP A 72 1.44 7.61 0.62
N GLU A 73 1.58 6.89 -0.50
CA GLU A 73 0.91 7.17 -1.78
C GLU A 73 1.26 8.56 -2.36
N ILE A 74 2.55 8.92 -2.32
CA ILE A 74 3.02 10.27 -2.72
C ILE A 74 2.74 10.58 -4.20
N ASP A 75 2.56 9.58 -5.03
CA ASP A 75 2.17 9.73 -6.43
C ASP A 75 0.74 10.25 -6.64
N LEU A 76 -0.06 10.38 -5.58
CA LEU A 76 -1.33 11.10 -5.60
C LEU A 76 -1.17 12.61 -5.36
N ALA A 77 0.03 13.06 -4.94
CA ALA A 77 0.26 14.45 -4.55
C ALA A 77 0.05 15.43 -5.72
N SER A 78 -0.53 16.59 -5.40
CA SER A 78 -0.48 17.75 -6.28
C SER A 78 0.85 18.51 -6.11
N ASN A 79 1.07 19.56 -6.92
CA ASN A 79 2.26 20.41 -6.79
C ASN A 79 2.39 21.11 -5.41
N LYS A 80 1.38 21.08 -4.57
CA LYS A 80 1.43 21.59 -3.19
C LYS A 80 2.47 20.86 -2.33
N ILE A 81 2.85 19.61 -2.68
CA ILE A 81 3.88 18.82 -2.02
C ILE A 81 5.27 19.48 -2.08
N LEU A 82 5.49 20.42 -2.99
CA LEU A 82 6.77 21.12 -3.14
C LEU A 82 7.15 21.94 -1.90
N CYS A 83 6.23 22.19 -0.96
CA CYS A 83 6.54 22.77 0.35
C CYS A 83 7.56 21.94 1.14
N LEU A 84 7.74 20.64 0.80
CA LEU A 84 8.67 19.73 1.45
C LEU A 84 10.09 19.75 0.88
N GLN A 85 10.38 20.52 -0.17
CA GLN A 85 11.68 20.50 -0.84
C GLN A 85 12.85 20.76 0.13
N SER A 86 12.73 21.81 0.98
CA SER A 86 13.77 22.14 1.97
C SER A 86 14.00 21.03 2.99
N VAL A 87 12.93 20.34 3.38
CA VAL A 87 12.99 19.23 4.34
C VAL A 87 13.66 17.98 3.71
N LEU A 88 13.37 17.69 2.45
CA LEU A 88 14.02 16.60 1.70
C LEU A 88 15.53 16.82 1.55
N GLU A 89 15.97 18.06 1.44
CA GLU A 89 17.38 18.44 1.40
C GLU A 89 18.08 18.37 2.78
N GLY A 90 17.34 17.98 3.83
CA GLY A 90 17.88 17.95 5.21
C GLY A 90 17.91 19.31 5.89
N ASN A 91 17.35 20.33 5.26
CA ASN A 91 17.22 21.67 5.85
C ASN A 91 15.95 21.74 6.73
N GLY A 92 15.86 22.79 7.53
CA GLY A 92 14.66 23.04 8.31
C GLY A 92 13.57 23.76 7.52
N VAL A 93 12.48 24.05 8.22
CA VAL A 93 11.33 24.80 7.70
C VAL A 93 11.19 26.11 8.48
N PHE A 94 11.03 27.22 7.76
CA PHE A 94 10.64 28.48 8.37
C PHE A 94 9.10 28.61 8.34
N LEU A 95 8.49 28.56 9.51
CA LEU A 95 7.06 28.71 9.71
C LEU A 95 6.69 30.21 9.62
N LYS A 96 6.44 30.67 8.41
CA LYS A 96 6.22 32.10 8.09
C LYS A 96 5.09 32.72 8.92
N LYS A 97 4.01 31.96 9.17
CA LYS A 97 2.82 32.43 9.89
C LYS A 97 3.08 32.75 11.36
N ILE A 98 4.12 32.17 11.96
CA ILE A 98 4.49 32.37 13.39
C ILE A 98 5.93 32.78 13.61
N GLY A 99 6.69 33.07 12.52
CA GLY A 99 8.07 33.57 12.62
C GLY A 99 9.07 32.60 13.26
N ARG A 100 8.82 31.27 13.17
CA ARG A 100 9.63 30.25 13.83
C ARG A 100 10.37 29.38 12.82
N PHE A 101 11.64 29.09 13.05
CA PHE A 101 12.41 28.12 12.26
C PHE A 101 12.52 26.80 13.00
N VAL A 102 12.17 25.71 12.33
CA VAL A 102 12.25 24.32 12.85
C VAL A 102 13.34 23.56 12.10
N ARG A 103 14.29 23.02 12.83
CA ARG A 103 15.39 22.20 12.30
C ARG A 103 15.14 20.71 12.58
N PRO A 104 15.59 19.81 11.68
CA PRO A 104 15.49 18.38 11.93
C PRO A 104 16.36 17.98 13.14
N ARG A 105 15.78 17.23 14.07
CA ARG A 105 16.53 16.58 15.15
C ARG A 105 17.22 15.33 14.63
N ALA A 106 18.26 14.90 15.34
CA ALA A 106 18.96 13.65 15.05
C ALA A 106 18.00 12.48 14.99
N GLY A 107 18.12 11.69 13.93
CA GLY A 107 17.25 10.56 13.67
C GLY A 107 16.13 10.84 12.67
N PHE A 108 15.78 12.08 12.40
CA PHE A 108 14.78 12.41 11.37
C PHE A 108 15.20 11.87 10.00
N ASN A 109 14.27 11.24 9.31
CA ASN A 109 14.41 10.90 7.90
C ASN A 109 13.04 10.81 7.24
N ILE A 110 13.00 10.86 5.90
CA ILE A 110 11.79 10.79 5.10
C ILE A 110 11.82 9.53 4.24
N LEU A 111 10.72 8.81 4.26
CA LEU A 111 10.41 7.71 3.36
C LEU A 111 9.13 8.08 2.60
N ALA A 112 9.08 7.77 1.31
CA ALA A 112 7.89 7.95 0.51
C ALA A 112 7.53 6.65 -0.19
N THR A 113 6.24 6.29 -0.25
CA THR A 113 5.76 5.14 -1.02
C THR A 113 4.94 5.60 -2.21
N ALA A 114 5.04 4.86 -3.32
CA ALA A 114 4.30 5.11 -4.53
C ALA A 114 3.96 3.79 -5.25
N ASN A 115 2.90 3.78 -6.02
CA ASN A 115 2.57 2.67 -6.93
C ASN A 115 3.24 2.84 -8.29
N THR A 116 3.63 4.07 -8.62
CA THR A 116 4.35 4.43 -9.85
C THR A 116 5.76 4.90 -9.54
N LYS A 117 6.59 5.10 -10.57
CA LYS A 117 7.93 5.71 -10.43
C LYS A 117 7.89 7.25 -10.42
N GLY A 118 6.75 7.84 -10.11
CA GLY A 118 6.54 9.30 -10.14
C GLY A 118 6.25 9.85 -11.54
N LYS A 119 6.12 9.00 -12.55
CA LYS A 119 5.83 9.38 -13.95
C LYS A 119 4.36 9.26 -14.32
N GLY A 120 3.49 9.06 -13.34
CA GLY A 120 2.09 8.76 -13.56
C GLY A 120 1.87 7.31 -14.02
N SER A 121 0.65 7.00 -14.47
CA SER A 121 0.29 5.69 -15.01
C SER A 121 0.08 5.82 -16.53
N ASP A 122 1.08 5.42 -17.30
CA ASP A 122 1.00 5.44 -18.77
C ASP A 122 0.00 4.38 -19.28
N ASP A 123 -0.27 3.34 -18.48
CA ASP A 123 -1.14 2.21 -18.81
C ASP A 123 -2.56 2.32 -18.20
N GLY A 124 -2.87 3.43 -17.51
CA GLY A 124 -4.18 3.67 -16.89
C GLY A 124 -4.48 2.81 -15.66
N ARG A 125 -3.58 1.93 -15.22
CA ARG A 125 -3.79 1.02 -14.08
C ARG A 125 -3.89 1.74 -12.74
N PHE A 126 -3.22 2.88 -12.61
CA PHE A 126 -3.21 3.70 -11.40
C PHE A 126 -3.89 5.04 -11.66
N ILE A 127 -5.20 4.99 -11.90
CA ILE A 127 -6.02 6.18 -12.11
C ILE A 127 -5.89 7.11 -10.90
N GLY A 128 -5.66 8.40 -11.17
CA GLY A 128 -5.51 9.42 -10.12
C GLY A 128 -4.07 9.66 -9.67
N THR A 129 -3.09 8.88 -10.16
CA THR A 129 -1.68 9.21 -9.94
C THR A 129 -1.26 10.39 -10.82
N ASN A 130 -0.47 11.27 -10.24
CA ASN A 130 0.07 12.44 -10.91
C ASN A 130 1.51 12.21 -11.36
N VAL A 131 1.93 12.95 -12.37
CA VAL A 131 3.35 13.08 -12.70
C VAL A 131 3.97 14.00 -11.65
N LEU A 132 4.86 13.46 -10.84
CA LEU A 132 5.59 14.25 -9.85
C LEU A 132 6.65 15.11 -10.52
N ASN A 133 6.89 16.28 -9.94
CA ASN A 133 7.93 17.19 -10.41
C ASN A 133 9.31 16.50 -10.33
N GLU A 134 10.08 16.50 -11.43
CA GLU A 134 11.38 15.83 -11.50
C GLU A 134 12.36 16.38 -10.46
N ALA A 135 12.39 17.70 -10.26
CA ALA A 135 13.24 18.31 -9.24
C ALA A 135 12.87 17.88 -7.81
N PHE A 136 11.62 17.50 -7.57
CA PHE A 136 11.19 16.92 -6.31
C PHE A 136 11.66 15.46 -6.15
N LEU A 137 11.57 14.66 -7.22
CA LEU A 137 12.03 13.26 -7.22
C LEU A 137 13.55 13.17 -7.05
N GLU A 138 14.33 14.06 -7.64
CA GLU A 138 15.79 14.14 -7.51
C GLU A 138 16.27 14.36 -6.05
N ARG A 139 15.38 14.83 -5.17
CA ARG A 139 15.67 14.97 -3.74
C ARG A 139 15.56 13.67 -2.94
N PHE A 140 15.17 12.58 -3.60
CA PHE A 140 15.24 11.23 -3.05
C PHE A 140 16.47 10.52 -3.63
N PRO A 141 17.62 10.54 -2.94
CA PRO A 141 18.86 9.96 -3.47
C PRO A 141 18.80 8.44 -3.60
N VAL A 142 17.83 7.80 -2.95
CA VAL A 142 17.62 6.36 -3.01
C VAL A 142 16.23 6.08 -3.50
N THR A 143 16.12 5.31 -4.61
CA THR A 143 14.86 4.72 -5.06
C THR A 143 14.96 3.22 -4.87
N PHE A 144 14.04 2.68 -4.07
CA PHE A 144 13.93 1.25 -3.81
C PHE A 144 12.69 0.68 -4.52
N GLU A 145 12.92 -0.26 -5.43
CA GLU A 145 11.83 -0.94 -6.13
C GLU A 145 11.48 -2.22 -5.38
N GLN A 146 10.32 -2.23 -4.74
CA GLN A 146 9.85 -3.35 -3.94
C GLN A 146 9.02 -4.30 -4.79
N ALA A 147 9.55 -5.49 -4.99
CA ALA A 147 8.82 -6.62 -5.58
C ALA A 147 7.86 -7.27 -4.56
N TYR A 148 7.02 -8.20 -5.02
CA TYR A 148 6.31 -9.12 -4.12
C TYR A 148 7.31 -9.98 -3.34
N PRO A 149 6.93 -10.44 -2.13
CA PRO A 149 7.77 -11.36 -1.37
C PRO A 149 8.08 -12.63 -2.17
N SER A 150 9.25 -13.23 -1.93
CA SER A 150 9.51 -14.58 -2.47
C SER A 150 8.49 -15.58 -1.93
N VAL A 151 8.19 -16.64 -2.71
CA VAL A 151 7.21 -17.69 -2.36
C VAL A 151 7.39 -18.15 -0.90
N ASN A 152 8.62 -18.47 -0.50
CA ASN A 152 8.89 -18.93 0.86
C ASN A 152 8.59 -17.88 1.95
N ASN A 153 8.88 -16.61 1.67
CA ASN A 153 8.59 -15.52 2.61
C ASN A 153 7.10 -15.21 2.65
N GLU A 154 6.41 -15.29 1.53
CA GLU A 154 4.97 -15.07 1.45
C GLU A 154 4.19 -16.18 2.17
N ILE A 155 4.60 -17.45 2.03
CA ILE A 155 4.03 -18.58 2.79
C ILE A 155 4.18 -18.33 4.29
N LYS A 156 5.36 -17.91 4.77
CA LYS A 156 5.58 -17.60 6.19
C LYS A 156 4.69 -16.44 6.66
N LEU A 157 4.61 -15.36 5.88
CA LEU A 157 3.79 -14.19 6.19
C LEU A 157 2.31 -14.56 6.28
N LEU A 158 1.81 -15.30 5.29
CA LEU A 158 0.42 -15.75 5.26
C LEU A 158 0.11 -16.78 6.33
N GLY A 159 1.06 -17.65 6.66
CA GLY A 159 0.93 -18.60 7.79
C GLY A 159 0.70 -17.89 9.12
N LEU A 160 1.52 -16.86 9.42
CA LEU A 160 1.32 -16.02 10.62
C LEU A 160 -0.03 -15.31 10.62
N HIS A 161 -0.51 -14.93 9.44
CA HIS A 161 -1.82 -14.30 9.31
C HIS A 161 -2.95 -15.32 9.46
N ALA A 162 -2.81 -16.51 8.88
CA ALA A 162 -3.75 -17.62 9.02
C ALA A 162 -3.94 -18.02 10.48
N ASP A 163 -2.86 -18.12 11.24
CA ASP A 163 -2.91 -18.40 12.68
C ASP A 163 -3.72 -17.35 13.45
N ARG A 164 -3.52 -16.06 13.14
CA ARG A 164 -4.26 -14.94 13.76
C ARG A 164 -5.76 -14.99 13.50
N VAL A 165 -6.18 -15.47 12.33
CA VAL A 165 -7.61 -15.58 11.97
C VAL A 165 -8.18 -16.98 12.20
N GLY A 166 -7.41 -17.88 12.85
CA GLY A 166 -7.85 -19.22 13.22
C GLY A 166 -7.97 -20.20 12.05
N VAL A 167 -7.24 -19.98 10.97
CA VAL A 167 -7.13 -20.90 9.82
C VAL A 167 -5.92 -21.81 10.03
N LYS A 168 -6.15 -23.12 10.20
CA LYS A 168 -5.10 -24.12 10.41
C LYS A 168 -4.90 -25.01 9.18
N ASP A 169 -4.95 -24.43 8.00
CA ASP A 169 -4.79 -25.13 6.71
C ASP A 169 -3.52 -24.61 6.01
N ALA A 170 -2.38 -25.17 6.38
CA ALA A 170 -1.07 -24.79 5.84
C ALA A 170 -0.96 -25.12 4.33
N GLU A 171 -1.65 -26.18 3.89
CA GLU A 171 -1.66 -26.56 2.48
C GLU A 171 -2.44 -25.55 1.63
N PHE A 172 -3.58 -25.10 2.12
CA PHE A 172 -4.33 -24.00 1.48
C PHE A 172 -3.49 -22.72 1.36
N VAL A 173 -2.76 -22.34 2.43
CA VAL A 173 -1.84 -21.20 2.39
C VAL A 173 -0.80 -21.35 1.28
N LYS A 174 -0.17 -22.54 1.19
CA LYS A 174 0.83 -22.82 0.16
C LYS A 174 0.23 -22.74 -1.25
N LYS A 175 -0.91 -23.41 -1.50
CA LYS A 175 -1.59 -23.42 -2.79
C LYS A 175 -2.02 -22.01 -3.22
N LEU A 176 -2.47 -21.17 -2.30
CA LEU A 176 -2.77 -19.76 -2.57
C LEU A 176 -1.54 -18.97 -3.04
N VAL A 177 -0.39 -19.21 -2.42
CA VAL A 177 0.86 -18.53 -2.82
C VAL A 177 1.34 -19.02 -4.18
N ASP A 178 1.33 -20.34 -4.41
CA ASP A 178 1.73 -20.93 -5.69
C ASP A 178 0.84 -20.40 -6.83
N TRP A 179 -0.46 -20.34 -6.60
CA TRP A 179 -1.43 -19.75 -7.54
C TRP A 179 -1.13 -18.29 -7.85
N ALA A 180 -0.91 -17.47 -6.82
CA ALA A 180 -0.61 -16.05 -7.02
C ALA A 180 0.74 -15.83 -7.71
N ASP A 181 1.73 -16.68 -7.46
CA ASP A 181 3.04 -16.61 -8.11
C ASP A 181 2.94 -16.88 -9.62
N ILE A 182 2.14 -17.90 -10.02
CA ILE A 182 1.87 -18.17 -11.44
C ILE A 182 1.21 -16.97 -12.11
N ILE A 183 0.15 -16.42 -11.50
CA ILE A 183 -0.56 -15.24 -12.02
C ILE A 183 0.39 -14.05 -12.19
N ARG A 184 1.23 -13.78 -11.19
CA ARG A 184 2.19 -12.66 -11.24
C ARG A 184 3.24 -12.85 -12.31
N LYS A 185 3.74 -14.07 -12.53
CA LYS A 185 4.66 -14.37 -13.61
C LYS A 185 4.01 -14.10 -14.97
N THR A 186 2.81 -14.58 -15.19
CA THR A 186 2.04 -14.33 -16.41
C THR A 186 1.77 -12.84 -16.63
N PHE A 187 1.51 -12.10 -15.55
CA PHE A 187 1.36 -10.64 -15.59
C PHE A 187 2.65 -9.92 -15.99
N TYR A 188 3.80 -10.30 -15.43
CA TYR A 188 5.09 -9.70 -15.79
C TYR A 188 5.52 -10.04 -17.22
N ASP A 189 5.11 -11.19 -17.73
CA ASP A 189 5.31 -11.62 -19.12
C ASP A 189 4.33 -10.95 -20.11
N GLY A 190 3.41 -10.12 -19.60
CA GLY A 190 2.42 -9.40 -20.42
C GLY A 190 1.24 -10.25 -20.89
N GLY A 191 1.08 -11.45 -20.34
CA GLY A 191 -0.01 -12.37 -20.73
C GLY A 191 -1.38 -12.03 -20.15
N ILE A 192 -1.42 -11.26 -19.07
CA ILE A 192 -2.65 -10.80 -18.40
C ILE A 192 -2.47 -9.38 -17.84
N GLU A 193 -3.57 -8.68 -17.66
CA GLU A 193 -3.55 -7.30 -17.13
C GLU A 193 -3.77 -7.21 -15.63
N GLU A 194 -4.39 -8.21 -15.03
CA GLU A 194 -4.73 -8.27 -13.61
C GLU A 194 -3.81 -9.20 -12.84
N LEU A 195 -3.69 -8.98 -11.53
CA LEU A 195 -2.86 -9.81 -10.66
C LEU A 195 -3.48 -10.04 -9.28
N ILE A 196 -2.98 -11.04 -8.59
CA ILE A 196 -3.30 -11.35 -7.20
C ILE A 196 -2.18 -10.85 -6.28
N SER A 197 -2.48 -9.78 -5.53
CA SER A 197 -1.54 -9.20 -4.57
C SER A 197 -1.48 -10.00 -3.26
N THR A 198 -0.40 -9.84 -2.48
CA THR A 198 -0.30 -10.38 -1.12
C THR A 198 -1.48 -9.94 -0.24
N ARG A 199 -1.91 -8.67 -0.37
CA ARG A 199 -3.11 -8.15 0.32
C ARG A 199 -4.36 -8.95 -0.04
N ARG A 200 -4.51 -9.35 -1.31
CA ARG A 200 -5.63 -10.17 -1.76
C ARG A 200 -5.62 -11.55 -1.12
N LEU A 201 -4.44 -12.18 -1.02
CA LEU A 201 -4.29 -13.47 -0.34
C LEU A 201 -4.69 -13.39 1.14
N VAL A 202 -4.30 -12.31 1.83
CA VAL A 202 -4.73 -12.05 3.21
C VAL A 202 -6.27 -11.94 3.30
N HIS A 203 -6.92 -11.28 2.34
CA HIS A 203 -8.38 -11.16 2.30
C HIS A 203 -9.04 -12.53 2.07
N ILE A 204 -8.48 -13.37 1.19
CA ILE A 204 -8.98 -14.74 0.96
C ILE A 204 -8.92 -15.56 2.25
N LEU A 205 -7.81 -15.50 3.00
CA LEU A 205 -7.69 -16.22 4.28
C LEU A 205 -8.74 -15.73 5.31
N ARG A 206 -8.99 -14.42 5.36
CA ARG A 206 -10.06 -13.86 6.21
C ARG A 206 -11.44 -14.34 5.77
N ALA A 207 -11.72 -14.33 4.48
CA ALA A 207 -12.97 -14.84 3.94
C ALA A 207 -13.14 -16.34 4.23
N TYR A 208 -12.06 -17.12 4.08
CA TYR A 208 -12.08 -18.54 4.43
C TYR A 208 -12.32 -18.78 5.93
N SER A 209 -11.79 -17.93 6.80
CA SER A 209 -12.06 -18.05 8.25
C SER A 209 -13.54 -17.89 8.59
N ILE A 210 -14.30 -17.16 7.75
CA ILE A 210 -15.73 -16.90 7.91
C ILE A 210 -16.56 -17.99 7.22
N PHE A 211 -16.34 -18.19 5.92
CA PHE A 211 -17.17 -19.06 5.08
C PHE A 211 -16.86 -20.55 5.24
N LYS A 212 -15.66 -20.91 5.70
CA LYS A 212 -15.17 -22.30 5.79
C LYS A 212 -15.23 -23.05 4.45
N ASN A 213 -15.28 -22.33 3.35
CA ASN A 213 -15.34 -22.83 1.98
C ASN A 213 -14.29 -22.11 1.13
N LYS A 214 -13.33 -22.84 0.57
CA LYS A 214 -12.20 -22.31 -0.22
C LYS A 214 -12.69 -21.61 -1.48
N ALA A 215 -13.57 -22.25 -2.22
CA ALA A 215 -14.11 -21.72 -3.48
C ALA A 215 -14.85 -20.40 -3.25
N LYS A 216 -15.74 -20.35 -2.24
CA LYS A 216 -16.46 -19.14 -1.87
C LYS A 216 -15.52 -18.02 -1.44
N ALA A 217 -14.49 -18.35 -0.63
CA ALA A 217 -13.52 -17.38 -0.14
C ALA A 217 -12.72 -16.73 -1.29
N ILE A 218 -12.26 -17.54 -2.25
CA ILE A 218 -11.56 -17.05 -3.44
C ILE A 218 -12.51 -16.20 -4.28
N GLN A 219 -13.68 -16.75 -4.64
CA GLN A 219 -14.67 -16.10 -5.49
C GLN A 219 -15.03 -14.71 -5.01
N VAL A 220 -15.41 -14.54 -3.73
CA VAL A 220 -15.80 -13.22 -3.19
C VAL A 220 -14.66 -12.20 -3.21
N CYS A 221 -13.42 -12.67 -3.12
CA CYS A 221 -12.26 -11.81 -3.14
C CYS A 221 -11.79 -11.42 -4.55
N ILE A 222 -12.22 -12.14 -5.60
CA ILE A 222 -11.88 -11.84 -6.99
C ILE A 222 -13.06 -11.24 -7.78
N ASN A 223 -14.24 -11.09 -7.19
CA ASN A 223 -15.45 -10.59 -7.85
C ASN A 223 -15.32 -9.17 -8.45
N ARG A 224 -14.30 -8.41 -8.07
CA ARG A 224 -14.03 -7.09 -8.67
C ARG A 224 -13.45 -7.17 -10.09
N PHE A 225 -12.92 -8.32 -10.48
CA PHE A 225 -12.40 -8.54 -11.82
C PHE A 225 -13.55 -8.80 -12.79
N ASP A 226 -13.31 -8.63 -14.08
CA ASP A 226 -14.24 -9.02 -15.12
C ASP A 226 -14.48 -10.54 -15.11
N ASP A 227 -15.54 -10.99 -15.81
CA ASP A 227 -15.96 -12.38 -15.73
C ASP A 227 -14.94 -13.34 -16.35
N GLU A 228 -14.26 -12.95 -17.43
CA GLU A 228 -13.22 -13.76 -18.08
C GLU A 228 -12.01 -13.95 -17.17
N THR A 229 -11.53 -12.87 -16.56
CA THR A 229 -10.42 -12.92 -15.59
C THR A 229 -10.78 -13.76 -14.37
N LYS A 230 -12.01 -13.61 -13.83
CA LYS A 230 -12.47 -14.44 -12.69
C LYS A 230 -12.47 -15.92 -13.03
N GLN A 231 -13.03 -16.27 -14.18
CA GLN A 231 -13.09 -17.66 -14.63
C GLN A 231 -11.68 -18.22 -14.79
N SER A 232 -10.80 -17.52 -15.48
CA SER A 232 -9.40 -17.92 -15.69
C SER A 232 -8.66 -18.14 -14.37
N PHE A 233 -8.87 -17.26 -13.39
CA PHE A 233 -8.24 -17.37 -12.08
C PHE A 233 -8.77 -18.55 -11.27
N MET A 234 -10.07 -18.84 -11.33
CA MET A 234 -10.68 -20.01 -10.68
C MET A 234 -10.21 -21.32 -11.32
N GLU A 235 -10.20 -21.41 -12.65
CA GLU A 235 -9.71 -22.57 -13.39
C GLU A 235 -8.21 -22.84 -13.12
N LEU A 236 -7.42 -21.78 -12.99
CA LEU A 236 -6.02 -21.91 -12.60
C LEU A 236 -5.88 -22.44 -11.17
N TYR A 237 -6.73 -21.97 -10.25
CA TYR A 237 -6.69 -22.46 -8.87
C TYR A 237 -7.07 -23.94 -8.80
N ASP A 238 -8.08 -24.38 -9.54
CA ASP A 238 -8.48 -25.78 -9.67
C ASP A 238 -7.32 -26.69 -10.12
N LYS A 239 -6.47 -26.20 -11.03
CA LYS A 239 -5.26 -26.92 -11.47
C LYS A 239 -4.16 -26.96 -10.40
N VAL A 240 -4.11 -25.99 -9.51
CA VAL A 240 -3.13 -25.94 -8.41
C VAL A 240 -3.58 -26.76 -7.22
N ASP A 241 -4.88 -26.87 -6.98
CA ASP A 241 -5.48 -27.59 -5.86
C ASP A 241 -6.40 -28.70 -6.36
N ALA A 242 -5.88 -29.91 -6.49
CA ALA A 242 -6.63 -31.07 -7.00
C ALA A 242 -7.87 -31.45 -6.15
N ASP A 243 -7.92 -31.00 -4.90
CA ASP A 243 -9.06 -31.23 -4.00
C ASP A 243 -10.04 -30.04 -3.99
N PHE A 244 -9.87 -29.11 -4.94
CA PHE A 244 -10.74 -27.95 -5.07
C PHE A 244 -12.03 -28.30 -5.81
N GLU A 245 -13.14 -27.96 -5.21
CA GLU A 245 -14.46 -28.07 -5.84
C GLU A 245 -14.87 -26.71 -6.37
N MET A 246 -14.98 -26.59 -7.69
CA MET A 246 -15.49 -25.39 -8.35
C MET A 246 -16.89 -25.05 -7.81
N PRO A 247 -17.20 -23.78 -7.58
CA PRO A 247 -18.56 -23.38 -7.19
C PRO A 247 -19.53 -23.83 -8.32
N THR A 248 -20.50 -24.64 -7.97
CA THR A 248 -21.64 -24.88 -8.87
C THR A 248 -22.38 -23.57 -9.05
N GLU A 249 -22.61 -23.14 -10.29
CA GLU A 249 -23.51 -22.03 -10.57
C GLU A 249 -24.87 -22.33 -9.91
N GLU A 250 -25.24 -21.54 -8.92
CA GLU A 250 -26.63 -21.51 -8.47
C GLU A 250 -27.45 -21.05 -9.69
N VAL A 251 -28.12 -21.99 -10.33
CA VAL A 251 -29.15 -21.69 -11.32
C VAL A 251 -30.08 -20.69 -10.65
N LYS A 252 -30.06 -19.45 -11.11
CA LYS A 252 -31.09 -18.47 -10.74
C LYS A 252 -32.40 -19.08 -11.23
N ASP A 253 -33.12 -19.69 -10.31
CA ASP A 253 -34.52 -20.03 -10.52
C ASP A 253 -35.23 -18.70 -10.77
N GLU A 254 -35.42 -18.37 -12.04
CA GLU A 254 -36.35 -17.33 -12.47
C GLU A 254 -37.74 -17.81 -12.09
N GLY A 255 -38.05 -17.67 -10.79
CA GLY A 255 -39.39 -17.84 -10.26
C GLY A 255 -40.33 -16.90 -11.00
N GLN A 256 -41.02 -17.44 -11.98
CA GLN A 256 -42.27 -16.90 -12.47
C GLN A 256 -43.15 -16.56 -11.27
N ASN A 257 -43.52 -15.28 -11.13
CA ASN A 257 -44.88 -14.80 -10.91
C ASN A 257 -44.93 -13.28 -10.84
#